data_f81f6905eaab30f07ef4a883cce383eb
#
_entry.id   f81f6905eaab30f07ef4a883cce383eb
#
_cell.length_a   1.000
_cell.length_b   1.000
_cell.length_c   1.000
_cell.angle_alpha   90.00
_cell.angle_beta   90.00
_cell.angle_gamma   90.00
#
_symmetry.space_group_name_H-M   'P 1'
#
loop_
_entity.id
_entity.type
_entity.pdbx_description
1 polymer ?
#
loop_
_entity_poly.entity_id
_entity_poly.type
_entity_poly.pdbx_seq_one_letter_code
_entity_poly.pdbx_strand_id
1 'polypeptide(L)'
;MNSTRSSLIAATCGIILAFPFAGKADTSFTIMTTSADAFLSGANPTLNFGSAGTLAIAPASSPKGEFDSVIMFNTASAVSQFNTTYGAGNWTITGFQLSLASNFGTQGAQPNNAIFNTINAGSFGIDWLADDSWVEGTGGGNGAANGAVCFNSIPALLAPGYDSLGTYTYTPPGNNVYVNYSLALDANLVSDAAAGGSVSLYFYAADNQIGYLFNSREFASNHPQLTITATPVPEPASTLLLFTSLGGLLLSRGQRKKK
;
A
#
# COMPACT_ATOMS: atom_id res chain seq x y z
N MET A 1 29.55 -81.96 -7.63
CA MET A 1 29.06 -80.93 -8.61
C MET A 1 28.21 -79.93 -7.86
N ASN A 2 28.79 -78.80 -7.51
CA ASN A 2 28.14 -77.73 -6.78
C ASN A 2 27.69 -76.65 -7.80
N SER A 3 26.37 -76.45 -7.89
CA SER A 3 25.78 -75.41 -8.73
C SER A 3 25.52 -74.18 -7.87
N THR A 4 26.35 -73.14 -8.04
CA THR A 4 26.14 -71.83 -7.43
C THR A 4 25.11 -71.04 -8.23
N ARG A 5 23.93 -70.77 -7.62
CA ARG A 5 22.93 -69.85 -8.20
C ARG A 5 23.30 -68.40 -7.80
N SER A 6 23.72 -67.61 -8.78
CA SER A 6 23.87 -66.16 -8.64
C SER A 6 22.53 -65.47 -8.71
N SER A 7 22.13 -64.84 -7.60
CA SER A 7 20.94 -63.96 -7.58
C SER A 7 21.32 -62.57 -8.07
N LEU A 8 20.78 -62.16 -9.20
CA LEU A 8 20.91 -60.79 -9.72
C LEU A 8 19.87 -59.89 -9.02
N ILE A 9 20.34 -59.03 -8.14
CA ILE A 9 19.50 -57.97 -7.54
C ILE A 9 19.46 -56.80 -8.52
N ALA A 10 18.36 -56.63 -9.21
CA ALA A 10 18.10 -55.44 -10.04
C ALA A 10 17.76 -54.25 -9.14
N ALA A 11 18.70 -53.37 -8.94
CA ALA A 11 18.47 -52.07 -8.27
C ALA A 11 17.70 -51.15 -9.25
N THR A 12 16.41 -50.95 -9.00
CA THR A 12 15.59 -49.99 -9.73
C THR A 12 15.88 -48.59 -9.17
N CYS A 13 16.76 -47.86 -9.87
CA CYS A 13 17.02 -46.46 -9.56
C CYS A 13 15.83 -45.62 -9.98
N GLY A 14 15.02 -45.19 -9.02
CA GLY A 14 13.91 -44.29 -9.24
C GLY A 14 14.43 -42.88 -9.56
N ILE A 15 14.33 -42.47 -10.82
CA ILE A 15 14.59 -41.09 -11.23
C ILE A 15 13.45 -40.21 -10.69
N ILE A 16 13.72 -39.46 -9.63
CA ILE A 16 12.84 -38.39 -9.18
C ILE A 16 13.05 -37.21 -10.14
N LEU A 17 12.14 -37.07 -11.10
CA LEU A 17 12.06 -35.86 -11.92
C LEU A 17 11.56 -34.70 -11.03
N ALA A 18 12.47 -33.91 -10.51
CA ALA A 18 12.16 -32.62 -9.91
C ALA A 18 11.77 -31.67 -11.05
N PHE A 19 10.48 -31.49 -11.26
CA PHE A 19 10.00 -30.41 -12.12
C PHE A 19 10.24 -29.09 -11.37
N PRO A 20 10.99 -28.14 -11.96
CA PRO A 20 11.03 -26.81 -11.39
C PRO A 20 9.63 -26.21 -11.50
N PHE A 21 8.94 -26.05 -10.39
CA PHE A 21 7.77 -25.19 -10.35
C PHE A 21 8.28 -23.78 -10.61
N ALA A 22 7.98 -23.24 -11.78
CA ALA A 22 8.17 -21.81 -12.05
C ALA A 22 7.19 -21.07 -11.14
N GLY A 23 7.70 -20.57 -10.00
CA GLY A 23 6.93 -19.68 -9.13
C GLY A 23 6.52 -18.45 -9.93
N LYS A 24 5.27 -18.01 -9.78
CA LYS A 24 4.85 -16.72 -10.34
C LYS A 24 5.66 -15.63 -9.65
N ALA A 25 6.10 -14.62 -10.42
CA ALA A 25 6.82 -13.48 -9.89
C ALA A 25 5.90 -12.53 -9.13
N ASP A 26 6.48 -11.70 -8.27
CA ASP A 26 5.77 -10.61 -7.61
C ASP A 26 5.12 -9.68 -8.64
N THR A 27 3.94 -9.17 -8.32
CA THR A 27 3.21 -8.23 -9.17
C THR A 27 2.88 -6.98 -8.35
N SER A 28 3.12 -5.81 -8.94
CA SER A 28 2.73 -4.54 -8.36
C SER A 28 1.56 -3.93 -9.15
N PHE A 29 0.65 -3.29 -8.44
CA PHE A 29 -0.45 -2.52 -9.00
C PHE A 29 -0.44 -1.12 -8.41
N THR A 30 -0.50 -0.09 -9.26
CA THR A 30 -0.52 1.31 -8.83
C THR A 30 -1.91 1.90 -8.99
N ILE A 31 -2.48 2.37 -7.88
CA ILE A 31 -3.69 3.19 -7.84
C ILE A 31 -3.27 4.62 -8.10
N MET A 32 -3.69 5.19 -9.24
CA MET A 32 -3.16 6.43 -9.82
C MET A 32 -3.71 7.71 -9.19
N THR A 33 -4.72 7.62 -8.32
CA THR A 33 -5.31 8.77 -7.62
C THR A 33 -6.05 8.31 -6.38
N THR A 34 -6.23 9.22 -5.42
CA THR A 34 -7.08 9.01 -4.25
C THR A 34 -8.57 8.97 -4.62
N SER A 35 -9.38 8.31 -3.82
CA SER A 35 -10.85 8.37 -3.89
C SER A 35 -11.38 9.59 -3.14
N ALA A 36 -10.67 10.04 -2.10
CA ALA A 36 -10.93 11.24 -1.31
C ALA A 36 -9.62 11.78 -0.72
N ASP A 37 -9.51 13.10 -0.57
CA ASP A 37 -8.43 13.72 0.19
C ASP A 37 -8.81 15.10 0.72
N ALA A 38 -8.16 15.54 1.79
CA ALA A 38 -8.35 16.86 2.36
C ALA A 38 -7.13 17.25 3.21
N PHE A 39 -6.76 18.53 3.23
CA PHE A 39 -5.94 19.03 4.31
C PHE A 39 -6.80 19.56 5.46
N LEU A 40 -6.25 19.53 6.67
CA LEU A 40 -6.89 19.90 7.93
C LEU A 40 -6.12 21.08 8.51
N SER A 41 -6.78 22.22 8.75
CA SER A 41 -6.12 23.46 9.17
C SER A 41 -6.43 23.79 10.62
N GLY A 42 -5.42 23.79 11.50
CA GLY A 42 -5.55 24.20 12.89
C GLY A 42 -5.92 25.68 13.06
N ALA A 43 -5.56 26.54 12.09
CA ALA A 43 -5.99 27.94 12.07
C ALA A 43 -7.47 28.13 11.71
N ASN A 44 -8.08 27.15 11.02
CA ASN A 44 -9.48 27.16 10.60
C ASN A 44 -10.13 25.81 10.94
N PRO A 45 -10.25 25.45 12.23
CA PRO A 45 -10.46 24.09 12.66
C PRO A 45 -11.83 23.52 12.33
N THR A 46 -12.81 24.34 11.96
CA THR A 46 -14.17 23.96 11.58
C THR A 46 -14.40 23.97 10.07
N LEU A 47 -13.39 24.44 9.28
CA LEU A 47 -13.52 24.50 7.84
C LEU A 47 -12.95 23.25 7.19
N ASN A 48 -13.63 22.80 6.15
CA ASN A 48 -13.21 21.72 5.26
C ASN A 48 -12.47 22.27 4.06
N PHE A 49 -11.46 21.51 3.57
CA PHE A 49 -10.62 21.88 2.43
C PHE A 49 -10.47 20.71 1.42
N GLY A 50 -11.47 19.86 1.29
CA GLY A 50 -11.44 18.68 0.44
C GLY A 50 -11.37 18.96 -1.07
N SER A 51 -11.73 20.16 -1.53
CA SER A 51 -11.56 20.54 -2.95
C SER A 51 -10.42 21.52 -3.18
N ALA A 52 -9.46 21.61 -2.26
CA ALA A 52 -8.25 22.40 -2.46
C ALA A 52 -7.26 21.60 -3.31
N GLY A 53 -6.70 22.18 -4.37
CA GLY A 53 -5.74 21.48 -5.25
C GLY A 53 -4.41 21.10 -4.60
N THR A 54 -4.31 21.14 -3.27
CA THR A 54 -3.08 20.94 -2.50
C THR A 54 -3.40 20.32 -1.15
N LEU A 55 -2.56 19.38 -0.74
CA LEU A 55 -2.49 18.84 0.61
C LEU A 55 -1.31 19.44 1.36
N ALA A 56 -1.35 19.46 2.69
CA ALA A 56 -0.42 20.23 3.52
C ALA A 56 -0.03 19.50 4.80
N ILE A 57 1.25 19.57 5.15
CA ILE A 57 1.78 19.13 6.44
C ILE A 57 2.65 20.23 7.02
N ALA A 58 2.32 20.72 8.21
CA ALA A 58 3.15 21.66 8.94
C ALA A 58 2.87 21.61 10.45
N PRO A 59 3.87 21.85 11.30
CA PRO A 59 3.70 21.83 12.75
C PRO A 59 2.90 23.03 13.25
N ALA A 60 2.39 22.95 14.48
CA ALA A 60 1.69 24.04 15.16
C ALA A 60 2.54 25.32 15.30
N SER A 61 3.86 25.19 15.28
CA SER A 61 4.81 26.32 15.30
C SER A 61 4.95 27.06 13.96
N SER A 62 4.33 26.54 12.89
CA SER A 62 4.35 27.19 11.58
C SER A 62 3.66 28.56 11.62
N PRO A 63 4.08 29.56 10.80
CA PRO A 63 3.47 30.89 10.77
C PRO A 63 1.96 30.89 10.45
N LYS A 64 1.44 29.83 9.84
CA LYS A 64 0.03 29.64 9.50
C LYS A 64 -0.68 28.64 10.40
N GLY A 65 -0.03 28.13 11.44
CA GLY A 65 -0.54 27.10 12.33
C GLY A 65 -0.30 25.69 11.81
N GLU A 66 -0.91 24.72 12.47
CA GLU A 66 -0.80 23.31 12.16
C GLU A 66 -1.59 22.93 10.91
N PHE A 67 -1.00 22.08 10.10
CA PHE A 67 -1.65 21.45 8.97
C PHE A 67 -1.37 19.96 8.99
N ASP A 68 -2.43 19.18 8.93
CA ASP A 68 -2.42 17.75 8.70
C ASP A 68 -3.15 17.44 7.39
N SER A 69 -3.05 16.22 6.92
CA SER A 69 -3.78 15.77 5.73
C SER A 69 -4.33 14.36 5.92
N VAL A 70 -5.43 14.07 5.25
CA VAL A 70 -5.98 12.72 5.11
C VAL A 70 -6.17 12.40 3.64
N ILE A 71 -5.88 11.17 3.26
CA ILE A 71 -6.14 10.65 1.92
C ILE A 71 -6.77 9.25 2.01
N MET A 72 -7.57 8.91 1.02
CA MET A 72 -8.22 7.60 0.92
C MET A 72 -7.98 7.02 -0.47
N PHE A 73 -7.63 5.73 -0.53
CA PHE A 73 -7.50 4.97 -1.77
C PHE A 73 -8.56 3.87 -1.82
N ASN A 74 -9.09 3.57 -3.00
CA ASN A 74 -9.91 2.38 -3.22
C ASN A 74 -9.04 1.26 -3.79
N THR A 75 -8.96 0.13 -3.11
CA THR A 75 -8.05 -0.98 -3.44
C THR A 75 -8.70 -2.07 -4.31
N ALA A 76 -9.98 -1.96 -4.66
CA ALA A 76 -10.73 -2.99 -5.40
C ALA A 76 -10.05 -3.41 -6.71
N SER A 77 -9.51 -2.45 -7.46
CA SER A 77 -8.82 -2.73 -8.73
C SER A 77 -7.52 -3.51 -8.53
N ALA A 78 -6.76 -3.22 -7.47
CA ALA A 78 -5.55 -3.96 -7.11
C ALA A 78 -5.88 -5.41 -6.74
N VAL A 79 -6.87 -5.62 -5.88
CA VAL A 79 -7.35 -6.95 -5.47
C VAL A 79 -7.85 -7.75 -6.68
N SER A 80 -8.62 -7.12 -7.58
CA SER A 80 -9.08 -7.74 -8.83
C SER A 80 -7.92 -8.19 -9.71
N GLN A 81 -6.88 -7.36 -9.84
CA GLN A 81 -5.67 -7.69 -10.60
C GLN A 81 -4.91 -8.88 -9.99
N PHE A 82 -4.73 -8.89 -8.66
CA PHE A 82 -4.05 -9.99 -7.98
C PHE A 82 -4.85 -11.29 -8.05
N ASN A 83 -6.18 -11.23 -7.91
CA ASN A 83 -7.07 -12.38 -8.11
C ASN A 83 -6.99 -12.94 -9.53
N THR A 84 -6.88 -12.07 -10.54
CA THR A 84 -6.70 -12.48 -11.94
C THR A 84 -5.34 -13.13 -12.16
N THR A 85 -4.29 -12.59 -11.55
CA THR A 85 -2.90 -13.04 -11.73
C THR A 85 -2.61 -14.34 -11.00
N TYR A 86 -3.06 -14.48 -9.76
CA TYR A 86 -2.68 -15.56 -8.86
C TYR A 86 -3.82 -16.53 -8.53
N GLY A 87 -5.07 -16.11 -8.70
CA GLY A 87 -6.26 -16.76 -8.17
C GLY A 87 -6.67 -16.19 -6.81
N ALA A 88 -7.98 -16.14 -6.55
CA ALA A 88 -8.50 -15.62 -5.27
C ALA A 88 -7.95 -16.41 -4.08
N GLY A 89 -7.41 -15.70 -3.08
CA GLY A 89 -6.83 -16.29 -1.87
C GLY A 89 -5.44 -16.91 -2.05
N ASN A 90 -4.85 -16.87 -3.25
CA ASN A 90 -3.54 -17.46 -3.54
C ASN A 90 -2.42 -16.40 -3.63
N TRP A 91 -2.58 -15.29 -2.97
CA TRP A 91 -1.60 -14.21 -2.90
C TRP A 91 -1.59 -13.53 -1.53
N THR A 92 -0.51 -12.84 -1.23
CA THR A 92 -0.37 -12.00 -0.04
C THR A 92 0.30 -10.70 -0.42
N ILE A 93 -0.06 -9.61 0.24
CA ILE A 93 0.59 -8.30 0.07
C ILE A 93 1.96 -8.35 0.73
N THR A 94 2.98 -7.85 0.03
CA THR A 94 4.38 -7.82 0.49
C THR A 94 4.99 -6.43 0.47
N GLY A 95 4.28 -5.41 0.00
CA GLY A 95 4.77 -4.04 0.00
C GLY A 95 3.73 -3.00 -0.33
N PHE A 96 3.94 -1.82 0.23
CA PHE A 96 3.23 -0.58 -0.10
C PHE A 96 4.24 0.52 -0.40
N GLN A 97 4.02 1.26 -1.49
CA GLN A 97 4.76 2.46 -1.82
C GLN A 97 3.77 3.59 -2.10
N LEU A 98 3.88 4.66 -1.32
CA LEU A 98 3.14 5.89 -1.53
C LEU A 98 3.99 6.87 -2.32
N SER A 99 3.42 7.47 -3.37
CA SER A 99 4.09 8.49 -4.19
C SER A 99 3.32 9.81 -4.08
N LEU A 100 3.98 10.84 -3.59
CA LEU A 100 3.43 12.19 -3.39
C LEU A 100 4.24 13.18 -4.23
N ALA A 101 3.57 14.00 -5.05
CA ALA A 101 4.22 15.01 -5.86
C ALA A 101 4.20 16.36 -5.14
N SER A 102 5.38 16.97 -4.95
CA SER A 102 5.54 18.26 -4.29
C SER A 102 4.84 19.39 -5.05
N ASN A 103 4.20 20.31 -4.34
CA ASN A 103 3.49 21.45 -4.90
C ASN A 103 4.14 22.78 -4.45
N PHE A 104 5.09 23.30 -5.23
CA PHE A 104 5.78 24.55 -4.92
C PHE A 104 5.17 25.78 -5.61
N GLY A 105 4.21 25.55 -6.52
CA GLY A 105 3.71 26.60 -7.41
C GLY A 105 4.64 26.88 -8.58
N THR A 106 4.21 27.83 -9.42
CA THR A 106 4.89 28.17 -10.67
C THR A 106 6.08 29.11 -10.51
N GLN A 107 6.34 29.62 -9.31
CA GLN A 107 7.34 30.67 -9.07
C GLN A 107 8.48 30.23 -8.12
N GLY A 108 9.17 29.14 -8.46
CA GLY A 108 10.32 28.70 -7.68
C GLY A 108 9.94 28.16 -6.29
N ALA A 109 10.73 28.44 -5.26
CA ALA A 109 10.53 27.93 -3.90
C ALA A 109 9.33 28.54 -3.13
N GLN A 110 8.49 29.32 -3.79
CA GLN A 110 7.30 29.87 -3.16
C GLN A 110 6.10 28.97 -3.42
N PRO A 111 5.34 28.58 -2.39
CA PRO A 111 4.15 27.78 -2.57
C PRO A 111 3.12 28.55 -3.40
N ASN A 112 2.44 27.84 -4.30
CA ASN A 112 1.33 28.39 -5.08
C ASN A 112 0.14 28.77 -4.20
N ASN A 113 0.17 28.32 -2.98
CA ASN A 113 -0.86 28.51 -1.98
C ASN A 113 -0.35 29.44 -0.88
N ALA A 114 -1.09 30.50 -0.58
CA ALA A 114 -0.79 31.44 0.51
C ALA A 114 -0.82 30.81 1.94
N ILE A 115 -1.17 29.54 2.06
CA ILE A 115 -1.16 28.78 3.30
C ILE A 115 0.24 28.67 3.88
N PHE A 116 1.27 28.45 3.02
CA PHE A 116 2.67 28.36 3.46
C PHE A 116 3.46 29.59 3.05
N ASN A 117 4.25 30.13 3.96
CA ASN A 117 5.21 31.18 3.63
C ASN A 117 6.46 30.62 2.96
N THR A 118 6.86 29.39 3.34
CA THR A 118 8.02 28.68 2.79
C THR A 118 7.75 27.19 2.80
N ILE A 119 8.38 26.48 1.87
CA ILE A 119 8.45 25.01 1.89
C ILE A 119 9.78 24.64 2.52
N ASN A 120 9.75 23.82 3.55
CA ASN A 120 10.91 23.42 4.32
C ASN A 120 11.07 21.92 4.37
N ALA A 121 12.31 21.45 4.34
CA ALA A 121 12.67 20.10 4.69
C ALA A 121 12.32 19.81 6.15
N GLY A 122 12.00 18.55 6.45
CA GLY A 122 11.68 18.10 7.80
C GLY A 122 11.13 16.70 7.79
N SER A 123 10.53 16.27 8.89
CA SER A 123 10.00 14.93 9.07
C SER A 123 8.49 14.96 9.31
N PHE A 124 7.79 13.96 8.77
CA PHE A 124 6.36 13.77 8.95
C PHE A 124 6.04 12.30 9.20
N GLY A 125 4.95 12.06 9.94
CA GLY A 125 4.41 10.74 10.19
C GLY A 125 3.32 10.40 9.19
N ILE A 126 3.15 9.10 8.94
CA ILE A 126 2.02 8.53 8.22
C ILE A 126 1.42 7.44 9.08
N ASP A 127 0.13 7.52 9.36
CA ASP A 127 -0.63 6.50 10.07
C ASP A 127 -1.71 5.92 9.15
N TRP A 128 -1.98 4.62 9.25
CA TRP A 128 -3.21 3.99 8.76
C TRP A 128 -4.35 4.32 9.71
N LEU A 129 -5.55 4.54 9.19
CA LEU A 129 -6.78 4.78 9.95
C LEU A 129 -7.76 3.64 9.77
N ALA A 130 -8.41 3.22 10.86
CA ALA A 130 -9.52 2.26 10.83
C ALA A 130 -10.85 2.90 10.36
N ASP A 131 -10.93 4.23 10.30
CA ASP A 131 -12.11 4.95 9.84
C ASP A 131 -11.99 5.35 8.37
N ASP A 132 -12.79 4.72 7.51
CA ASP A 132 -12.95 5.04 6.10
C ASP A 132 -14.28 5.75 5.82
N SER A 133 -15.03 6.13 6.85
CA SER A 133 -16.36 6.73 6.71
C SER A 133 -16.35 8.26 6.58
N TRP A 134 -15.17 8.89 6.69
CA TRP A 134 -15.06 10.33 6.60
C TRP A 134 -15.40 10.86 5.19
N VAL A 135 -15.92 12.06 5.12
CA VAL A 135 -16.36 12.70 3.88
C VAL A 135 -15.40 13.83 3.53
N GLU A 136 -14.87 13.81 2.30
CA GLU A 136 -13.92 14.79 1.78
C GLU A 136 -14.47 16.23 1.80
N GLY A 137 -15.73 16.39 1.41
CA GLY A 137 -16.36 17.71 1.32
C GLY A 137 -15.97 18.49 0.05
N THR A 138 -16.41 19.76 -0.01
CA THR A 138 -16.26 20.61 -1.21
C THR A 138 -15.57 21.95 -0.94
N GLY A 139 -14.91 22.08 0.21
CA GLY A 139 -14.18 23.29 0.58
C GLY A 139 -12.93 23.46 -0.29
N GLY A 140 -12.85 24.56 -1.03
CA GLY A 140 -11.66 24.96 -1.78
C GLY A 140 -10.61 25.64 -0.89
N GLY A 141 -9.66 26.39 -1.47
CA GLY A 141 -8.58 27.02 -0.74
C GLY A 141 -8.99 28.05 0.36
N ASN A 142 -10.23 28.51 0.34
CA ASN A 142 -10.82 29.37 1.41
C ASN A 142 -11.58 28.57 2.47
N GLY A 143 -11.71 27.26 2.28
CA GLY A 143 -12.49 26.37 3.14
C GLY A 143 -14.01 26.52 3.00
N ALA A 144 -14.73 25.54 3.53
CA ALA A 144 -16.20 25.56 3.63
C ALA A 144 -16.66 24.90 4.93
N ALA A 145 -17.69 25.47 5.56
CA ALA A 145 -18.35 24.86 6.72
C ALA A 145 -19.49 23.95 6.22
N ASN A 146 -19.20 22.69 5.87
CA ASN A 146 -20.13 21.76 5.24
C ASN A 146 -20.31 20.43 5.98
N GLY A 147 -19.80 20.33 7.23
CA GLY A 147 -19.92 19.11 8.05
C GLY A 147 -19.02 17.94 7.59
N ALA A 148 -18.16 18.15 6.58
CA ALA A 148 -17.19 17.18 6.13
C ALA A 148 -15.91 17.23 7.00
N VAL A 149 -14.92 16.38 6.69
CA VAL A 149 -13.68 16.29 7.45
C VAL A 149 -13.01 17.66 7.62
N CYS A 150 -12.58 17.97 8.84
CA CYS A 150 -11.93 19.21 9.22
C CYS A 150 -10.97 18.96 10.39
N PHE A 151 -10.18 19.94 10.81
CA PHE A 151 -9.20 19.77 11.88
C PHE A 151 -9.86 19.26 13.19
N ASN A 152 -11.01 19.78 13.57
CA ASN A 152 -11.77 19.31 14.73
C ASN A 152 -12.28 17.85 14.61
N SER A 153 -12.23 17.25 13.42
CA SER A 153 -12.60 15.84 13.24
C SER A 153 -11.46 14.89 13.62
N ILE A 154 -10.22 15.34 13.77
CA ILE A 154 -9.05 14.47 14.02
C ILE A 154 -9.29 13.49 15.18
N PRO A 155 -9.77 13.91 16.36
CA PRO A 155 -10.03 12.97 17.46
C PRO A 155 -11.02 11.86 17.09
N ALA A 156 -12.04 12.16 16.27
CA ALA A 156 -13.01 11.18 15.82
C ALA A 156 -12.45 10.24 14.75
N LEU A 157 -11.56 10.73 13.87
CA LEU A 157 -10.85 9.90 12.88
C LEU A 157 -9.93 8.88 13.55
N LEU A 158 -9.25 9.28 14.62
CA LEU A 158 -8.30 8.42 15.34
C LEU A 158 -8.97 7.46 16.35
N ALA A 159 -10.19 7.78 16.80
CA ALA A 159 -10.86 7.02 17.86
C ALA A 159 -11.13 5.54 17.54
N PRO A 160 -11.50 5.14 16.30
CA PRO A 160 -11.68 3.73 15.95
C PRO A 160 -10.40 2.90 15.98
N GLY A 161 -9.25 3.54 15.79
CA GLY A 161 -7.91 2.96 15.78
C GLY A 161 -7.05 3.54 14.68
N TYR A 162 -5.75 3.49 14.90
CA TYR A 162 -4.73 3.88 13.92
C TYR A 162 -3.43 3.13 14.20
N ASP A 163 -2.63 2.90 13.17
CA ASP A 163 -1.32 2.28 13.30
C ASP A 163 -0.27 3.09 12.54
N SER A 164 0.90 3.29 13.16
CA SER A 164 1.97 4.04 12.53
C SER A 164 2.63 3.24 11.42
N LEU A 165 2.64 3.81 10.23
CA LEU A 165 3.29 3.24 9.05
C LEU A 165 4.73 3.74 8.87
N GLY A 166 5.15 4.70 9.69
CA GLY A 166 6.51 5.21 9.74
C GLY A 166 6.61 6.73 9.81
N THR A 167 7.85 7.17 10.09
CA THR A 167 8.25 8.58 10.00
C THR A 167 9.20 8.74 8.83
N TYR A 168 8.94 9.75 8.01
CA TYR A 168 9.62 9.97 6.74
C TYR A 168 10.27 11.33 6.69
N THR A 169 11.42 11.43 6.04
CA THR A 169 12.09 12.69 5.79
C THR A 169 11.64 13.25 4.44
N TYR A 170 11.23 14.50 4.45
CA TYR A 170 10.95 15.27 3.24
C TYR A 170 12.11 16.23 2.97
N THR A 171 12.63 16.17 1.75
CA THR A 171 13.57 17.15 1.20
C THR A 171 12.98 17.66 -0.10
N PRO A 172 12.73 18.97 -0.27
CA PRO A 172 12.08 19.52 -1.44
C PRO A 172 12.78 19.14 -2.75
N PRO A 173 12.18 18.29 -3.63
CA PRO A 173 12.85 17.80 -4.84
C PRO A 173 12.68 18.71 -6.04
N GLY A 174 11.77 19.67 -5.97
CA GLY A 174 11.30 20.52 -7.06
C GLY A 174 9.79 20.50 -7.19
N ASN A 175 9.23 21.40 -8.01
CA ASN A 175 7.79 21.48 -8.20
C ASN A 175 7.27 20.31 -9.03
N ASN A 176 6.14 19.74 -8.62
CA ASN A 176 5.45 18.66 -9.31
C ASN A 176 6.30 17.39 -9.53
N VAL A 177 7.25 17.11 -8.61
CA VAL A 177 8.13 15.95 -8.63
C VAL A 177 7.69 14.95 -7.57
N TYR A 178 7.55 13.69 -7.97
CA TYR A 178 7.23 12.60 -7.05
C TYR A 178 8.38 12.28 -6.09
N VAL A 179 8.01 12.07 -4.83
CA VAL A 179 8.84 11.40 -3.83
C VAL A 179 8.11 10.13 -3.41
N ASN A 180 8.85 9.03 -3.30
CA ASN A 180 8.31 7.72 -2.97
C ASN A 180 8.63 7.37 -1.51
N TYR A 181 7.62 6.89 -0.79
CA TYR A 181 7.69 6.49 0.60
C TYR A 181 7.26 5.03 0.72
N SER A 182 8.18 4.15 1.17
CA SER A 182 7.84 2.75 1.45
C SER A 182 7.17 2.67 2.82
N LEU A 183 5.89 2.31 2.85
CA LEU A 183 5.12 2.20 4.09
C LEU A 183 5.45 0.88 4.80
N ALA A 184 5.37 0.87 6.14
CA ALA A 184 5.48 -0.36 6.90
C ALA A 184 4.37 -1.35 6.51
N LEU A 185 4.71 -2.65 6.52
CA LEU A 185 3.74 -3.74 6.35
C LEU A 185 3.02 -3.96 7.68
N ASP A 186 2.10 -3.07 7.99
CA ASP A 186 1.21 -3.21 9.12
C ASP A 186 0.11 -4.23 8.85
N ALA A 187 -0.30 -5.01 9.86
CA ALA A 187 -1.28 -6.09 9.71
C ALA A 187 -2.68 -5.57 9.38
N ASN A 188 -3.08 -4.43 9.97
CA ASN A 188 -4.39 -3.83 9.74
C ASN A 188 -4.44 -3.19 8.34
N LEU A 189 -3.40 -2.45 7.94
CA LEU A 189 -3.27 -1.93 6.56
C LEU A 189 -3.32 -3.06 5.51
N VAL A 190 -2.60 -4.17 5.75
CA VAL A 190 -2.59 -5.33 4.83
C VAL A 190 -3.98 -5.96 4.74
N SER A 191 -4.66 -6.16 5.89
CA SER A 191 -5.99 -6.74 5.95
C SER A 191 -7.02 -5.88 5.22
N ASP A 192 -6.98 -4.59 5.45
CA ASP A 192 -7.87 -3.60 4.86
C ASP A 192 -7.69 -3.49 3.34
N ALA A 193 -6.44 -3.35 2.89
CA ALA A 193 -6.11 -3.34 1.46
C ALA A 193 -6.50 -4.65 0.75
N ALA A 194 -6.32 -5.81 1.40
CA ALA A 194 -6.66 -7.11 0.84
C ALA A 194 -8.19 -7.35 0.76
N ALA A 195 -8.97 -6.66 1.59
CA ALA A 195 -10.43 -6.69 1.52
C ALA A 195 -10.98 -6.02 0.24
N GLY A 196 -10.19 -5.18 -0.44
CA GLY A 196 -10.59 -4.51 -1.68
C GLY A 196 -11.53 -3.31 -1.44
N GLY A 197 -11.51 -2.74 -0.25
CA GLY A 197 -12.26 -1.56 0.15
C GLY A 197 -11.47 -0.26 0.03
N SER A 198 -11.84 0.69 0.89
CA SER A 198 -11.09 1.93 1.10
C SER A 198 -9.95 1.71 2.07
N VAL A 199 -8.87 2.47 1.92
CA VAL A 199 -7.74 2.55 2.84
C VAL A 199 -7.45 4.01 3.10
N SER A 200 -7.57 4.44 4.34
CA SER A 200 -7.34 5.81 4.77
C SER A 200 -5.96 5.98 5.41
N LEU A 201 -5.27 7.06 5.04
CA LEU A 201 -3.97 7.45 5.59
C LEU A 201 -4.05 8.87 6.16
N TYR A 202 -3.45 9.06 7.32
CA TYR A 202 -3.34 10.34 8.01
C TYR A 202 -1.89 10.79 8.06
N PHE A 203 -1.67 12.08 7.82
CA PHE A 203 -0.35 12.71 7.73
C PHE A 203 -0.24 13.85 8.71
N TYR A 204 0.84 13.89 9.47
CA TYR A 204 1.09 14.92 10.47
C TYR A 204 2.58 15.27 10.55
N ALA A 205 2.89 16.46 11.06
CA ALA A 205 4.27 16.89 11.27
C ALA A 205 4.92 16.08 12.41
N ALA A 206 6.08 15.47 12.13
CA ALA A 206 6.88 14.75 13.12
C ALA A 206 8.03 15.61 13.70
N ASP A 207 8.25 16.80 13.15
CA ASP A 207 9.18 17.79 13.70
C ASP A 207 8.63 19.22 13.56
N ASN A 208 9.38 20.20 14.11
CA ASN A 208 8.99 21.61 14.08
C ASN A 208 9.50 22.38 12.86
N GLN A 209 10.05 21.71 11.86
CA GLN A 209 10.70 22.33 10.69
C GLN A 209 9.94 22.12 9.40
N ILE A 210 9.22 20.99 9.30
CA ILE A 210 8.56 20.59 8.06
C ILE A 210 7.55 21.64 7.57
N GLY A 211 7.60 21.91 6.26
CA GLY A 211 6.59 22.63 5.52
C GLY A 211 6.41 21.92 4.19
N TYR A 212 5.54 20.90 4.12
CA TYR A 212 5.36 20.06 2.96
C TYR A 212 4.00 20.31 2.32
N LEU A 213 4.02 20.80 1.08
CA LEU A 213 2.87 20.86 0.21
C LEU A 213 3.01 19.80 -0.87
N PHE A 214 1.92 19.07 -1.13
CA PHE A 214 1.86 18.09 -2.21
C PHE A 214 0.50 18.16 -2.91
N ASN A 215 0.45 17.65 -4.15
CA ASN A 215 -0.75 17.68 -4.96
C ASN A 215 -1.87 16.87 -4.31
N SER A 216 -3.10 17.37 -4.37
CA SER A 216 -4.32 16.60 -4.12
C SER A 216 -4.81 15.96 -5.43
N ARG A 217 -5.92 15.25 -5.39
CA ARG A 217 -6.59 14.73 -6.59
C ARG A 217 -7.21 15.82 -7.47
N GLU A 218 -7.51 16.99 -6.92
CA GLU A 218 -8.03 18.16 -7.63
C GLU A 218 -6.93 18.94 -8.37
N PHE A 219 -5.67 18.64 -8.11
CA PHE A 219 -4.58 19.23 -8.87
C PHE A 219 -4.57 18.70 -10.32
N ALA A 220 -4.03 19.49 -11.26
CA ALA A 220 -4.12 19.17 -12.69
C ALA A 220 -3.37 17.88 -13.10
N SER A 221 -2.38 17.43 -12.31
CA SER A 221 -1.52 16.28 -12.64
C SER A 221 -0.78 15.75 -11.40
N ASN A 222 -0.16 14.58 -11.54
CA ASN A 222 0.69 13.97 -10.50
C ASN A 222 -0.03 13.88 -9.14
N HIS A 223 -1.21 13.28 -9.16
CA HIS A 223 -2.00 12.99 -7.97
C HIS A 223 -1.27 12.01 -7.04
N PRO A 224 -1.62 11.94 -5.74
CA PRO A 224 -1.11 10.90 -4.86
C PRO A 224 -1.39 9.49 -5.42
N GLN A 225 -0.41 8.60 -5.35
CA GLN A 225 -0.51 7.25 -5.88
C GLN A 225 -0.13 6.24 -4.81
N LEU A 226 -0.82 5.10 -4.78
CA LEU A 226 -0.49 3.97 -3.94
C LEU A 226 -0.16 2.75 -4.80
N THR A 227 1.07 2.26 -4.71
CA THR A 227 1.50 1.01 -5.32
C THR A 227 1.47 -0.10 -4.28
N ILE A 228 0.73 -1.16 -4.58
CA ILE A 228 0.63 -2.36 -3.75
C ILE A 228 1.36 -3.48 -4.48
N THR A 229 2.26 -4.17 -3.78
CA THR A 229 2.97 -5.35 -4.30
C THR A 229 2.43 -6.59 -3.63
N ALA A 230 2.15 -7.61 -4.43
CA ALA A 230 1.71 -8.92 -3.95
C ALA A 230 2.55 -10.04 -4.54
N THR A 231 2.71 -11.11 -3.78
CA THR A 231 3.40 -12.34 -4.15
C THR A 231 2.46 -13.54 -4.06
N PRO A 232 2.62 -14.57 -4.89
CA PRO A 232 1.82 -15.77 -4.78
C PRO A 232 2.13 -16.52 -3.48
N VAL A 233 1.09 -17.04 -2.83
CA VAL A 233 1.25 -18.00 -1.74
C VAL A 233 1.73 -19.32 -2.34
N PRO A 234 2.86 -19.90 -1.88
CA PRO A 234 3.31 -21.20 -2.35
C PRO A 234 2.26 -22.27 -2.13
N GLU A 235 1.98 -23.06 -3.18
CA GLU A 235 1.05 -24.20 -3.03
C GLU A 235 1.57 -25.15 -1.94
N PRO A 236 0.69 -25.64 -1.03
CA PRO A 236 1.12 -26.60 -0.03
C PRO A 236 1.77 -27.82 -0.70
N ALA A 237 2.90 -28.28 -0.17
CA ALA A 237 3.60 -29.48 -0.67
C ALA A 237 2.74 -30.76 -0.71
N SER A 238 1.52 -30.71 -0.19
CA SER A 238 0.50 -31.76 -0.28
C SER A 238 0.11 -32.16 -1.71
N THR A 239 0.16 -31.22 -2.67
CA THR A 239 -0.05 -31.56 -4.10
C THR A 239 1.07 -32.44 -4.63
N LEU A 240 2.32 -32.17 -4.27
CA LEU A 240 3.47 -33.00 -4.63
C LEU A 240 3.39 -34.39 -3.99
N LEU A 241 2.95 -34.48 -2.73
CA LEU A 241 2.72 -35.76 -2.04
C LEU A 241 1.62 -36.60 -2.71
N LEU A 242 0.56 -35.96 -3.20
CA LEU A 242 -0.52 -36.66 -3.90
C LEU A 242 -0.05 -37.32 -5.22
N PHE A 243 0.76 -36.59 -6.00
CA PHE A 243 1.30 -37.13 -7.25
C PHE A 243 2.35 -38.19 -7.00
N THR A 244 3.18 -38.11 -6.00
CA THR A 244 4.15 -39.14 -5.64
C THR A 244 3.48 -40.39 -5.09
N SER A 245 2.40 -40.26 -4.32
CA SER A 245 1.63 -41.39 -3.79
C SER A 245 0.84 -42.11 -4.89
N LEU A 246 0.24 -41.37 -5.83
CA LEU A 246 -0.46 -41.97 -6.99
C LEU A 246 0.52 -42.66 -7.93
N GLY A 247 1.67 -42.07 -8.21
CA GLY A 247 2.73 -42.67 -9.02
C GLY A 247 3.27 -43.97 -8.40
N GLY A 248 3.49 -43.98 -7.09
CA GLY A 248 3.88 -45.20 -6.34
C GLY A 248 2.85 -46.31 -6.39
N LEU A 249 1.56 -45.97 -6.33
CA LEU A 249 0.47 -46.96 -6.43
C LEU A 249 0.35 -47.58 -7.84
N LEU A 250 0.55 -46.78 -8.89
CA LEU A 250 0.51 -47.25 -10.27
C LEU A 250 1.68 -48.20 -10.59
N LEU A 251 2.89 -47.88 -10.07
CA LEU A 251 4.06 -48.74 -10.24
C LEU A 251 3.92 -50.08 -9.50
N SER A 252 3.34 -50.08 -8.29
CA SER A 252 3.13 -51.27 -7.48
C SER A 252 2.09 -52.26 -8.12
N ARG A 253 1.08 -51.73 -8.84
CA ARG A 253 0.10 -52.53 -9.57
C ARG A 253 0.68 -53.19 -10.82
N GLY A 254 1.64 -52.54 -11.49
CA GLY A 254 2.31 -53.09 -12.66
C GLY A 254 3.16 -54.33 -12.38
N GLN A 255 3.71 -54.48 -11.18
CA GLN A 255 4.53 -55.64 -10.81
C GLN A 255 3.71 -56.88 -10.41
N ARG A 256 2.45 -56.72 -9.99
CA ARG A 256 1.59 -57.88 -9.61
C ARG A 256 1.01 -58.67 -10.79
N LYS A 257 1.12 -58.18 -12.03
CA LYS A 257 0.62 -58.88 -13.23
C LYS A 257 1.66 -59.76 -13.94
N LYS A 258 2.87 -59.93 -13.39
CA LYS A 258 3.95 -60.75 -13.95
C LYS A 258 4.30 -61.98 -13.12
N LYS A 259 3.34 -62.54 -12.40
CA LYS A 259 3.48 -63.88 -11.80
C LYS A 259 2.46 -64.84 -12.36
#